data_99b52353da93c2816da5dfcfd97d5a0c
#
_entry.id   99b52353da93c2816da5dfcfd97d5a0c
#
_cell.length_a   1.000
_cell.length_b   1.000
_cell.length_c   1.000
_cell.angle_alpha   90.00
_cell.angle_beta   90.00
_cell.angle_gamma   90.00
#
_symmetry.space_group_name_H-M   'P 1'
#
loop_
_entity.id
_entity.type
_entity.pdbx_description
1 polymer ?
#
loop_
_entity_poly.entity_id
_entity_poly.type
_entity_poly.pdbx_seq_one_letter_code
_entity_poly.pdbx_strand_id
1 'polypeptide(L)'
;MDIDNAVAVVTGAGSGIGRSVAAALAAGGASVVVGDIDAASAADTAAMIGGVGVAADASSRDGIAALLDAARGAFGRTDIYVANAGITGEAGLGDDEAAWDRIIDINLRAHIRAAKAVMPEWVARGSGHFVVSASAAGLLTQLGAAPYSVTKHAAVGFAEWLAIRYGDNGIGVSCLCPMGVDTPLLRGMSDSPDEEIRVAGSAVTSAGEVISPDTVAALVVQAIVDGTFLVLPHPEVLTMYRQKGADYERWIAGMRRYQRTLR
;
A
#
# COMPACT_ATOMS: atom_id res chain seq x y z
N MET A 1 -3.99 -8.70 16.17
CA MET A 1 -4.71 -9.97 15.89
C MET A 1 -3.70 -11.08 15.77
N ASP A 2 -4.09 -12.34 16.06
CA ASP A 2 -3.20 -13.49 15.81
C ASP A 2 -3.10 -13.75 14.30
N ILE A 3 -1.89 -14.03 13.83
CA ILE A 3 -1.61 -14.33 12.43
C ILE A 3 -1.64 -15.84 12.17
N ASP A 4 -1.29 -16.64 13.17
CA ASP A 4 -1.32 -18.09 13.05
C ASP A 4 -2.73 -18.59 12.71
N ASN A 5 -2.86 -19.38 11.67
CA ASN A 5 -4.12 -19.86 11.10
C ASN A 5 -5.06 -18.74 10.54
N ALA A 6 -4.60 -17.49 10.41
CA ALA A 6 -5.36 -16.44 9.72
C ALA A 6 -5.34 -16.68 8.20
N VAL A 7 -6.36 -16.18 7.51
CA VAL A 7 -6.44 -16.18 6.04
C VAL A 7 -6.23 -14.78 5.53
N ALA A 8 -5.19 -14.58 4.74
CA ALA A 8 -4.80 -13.28 4.20
C ALA A 8 -4.97 -13.22 2.68
N VAL A 9 -5.47 -12.09 2.19
CA VAL A 9 -5.46 -11.71 0.78
C VAL A 9 -4.49 -10.54 0.62
N VAL A 10 -3.51 -10.63 -0.28
CA VAL A 10 -2.54 -9.58 -0.56
C VAL A 10 -2.60 -9.22 -2.04
N THR A 11 -2.85 -7.94 -2.35
CA THR A 11 -2.91 -7.45 -3.74
C THR A 11 -1.58 -6.82 -4.17
N GLY A 12 -1.24 -6.91 -5.48
CA GLY A 12 0.08 -6.53 -5.98
C GLY A 12 1.19 -7.36 -5.35
N ALA A 13 0.90 -8.62 -5.08
CA ALA A 13 1.78 -9.54 -4.34
C ALA A 13 2.71 -10.35 -5.24
N GLY A 14 2.72 -10.08 -6.55
CA GLY A 14 3.67 -10.64 -7.50
C GLY A 14 5.09 -10.10 -7.34
N SER A 15 5.29 -8.95 -6.67
CA SER A 15 6.60 -8.32 -6.51
C SER A 15 6.68 -7.38 -5.30
N GLY A 16 7.87 -6.86 -5.02
CA GLY A 16 8.13 -5.77 -4.07
C GLY A 16 7.52 -5.98 -2.70
N ILE A 17 6.94 -4.93 -2.12
CA ILE A 17 6.35 -4.95 -0.78
C ILE A 17 5.27 -6.03 -0.65
N GLY A 18 4.38 -6.15 -1.66
CA GLY A 18 3.30 -7.13 -1.62
C GLY A 18 3.79 -8.57 -1.52
N ARG A 19 4.81 -8.94 -2.30
CA ARG A 19 5.45 -10.27 -2.24
C ARG A 19 6.06 -10.52 -0.86
N SER A 20 6.82 -9.56 -0.34
CA SER A 20 7.46 -9.71 0.97
C SER A 20 6.44 -9.78 2.12
N VAL A 21 5.34 -9.01 2.05
CA VAL A 21 4.25 -9.10 3.03
C VAL A 21 3.54 -10.46 2.96
N ALA A 22 3.27 -10.97 1.74
CA ALA A 22 2.69 -12.29 1.57
C ALA A 22 3.59 -13.38 2.18
N ALA A 23 4.91 -13.29 1.93
CA ALA A 23 5.90 -14.22 2.50
C ALA A 23 5.99 -14.14 4.02
N ALA A 24 5.99 -12.93 4.58
CA ALA A 24 6.06 -12.74 6.03
C ALA A 24 4.80 -13.22 6.74
N LEU A 25 3.61 -13.01 6.16
CA LEU A 25 2.35 -13.54 6.68
C LEU A 25 2.32 -15.07 6.65
N ALA A 26 2.76 -15.68 5.54
CA ALA A 26 2.85 -17.15 5.44
C ALA A 26 3.85 -17.73 6.44
N ALA A 27 5.02 -17.09 6.62
CA ALA A 27 6.00 -17.49 7.64
C ALA A 27 5.45 -17.36 9.08
N GLY A 28 4.50 -16.46 9.31
CA GLY A 28 3.76 -16.32 10.57
C GLY A 28 2.59 -17.29 10.73
N GLY A 29 2.40 -18.25 9.84
CA GLY A 29 1.36 -19.28 9.93
C GLY A 29 0.03 -18.92 9.20
N ALA A 30 -0.03 -17.80 8.49
CA ALA A 30 -1.22 -17.45 7.71
C ALA A 30 -1.31 -18.26 6.42
N SER A 31 -2.54 -18.61 6.01
CA SER A 31 -2.87 -19.07 4.66
C SER A 31 -3.03 -17.85 3.75
N VAL A 32 -2.31 -17.79 2.63
CA VAL A 32 -2.25 -16.55 1.83
C VAL A 32 -2.76 -16.75 0.40
N VAL A 33 -3.65 -15.84 -0.02
CA VAL A 33 -4.00 -15.64 -1.43
C VAL A 33 -3.16 -14.49 -1.98
N VAL A 34 -2.39 -14.80 -3.01
CA VAL A 34 -1.50 -13.89 -3.72
C VAL A 34 -2.21 -13.35 -4.95
N GLY A 35 -2.63 -12.09 -4.91
CA GLY A 35 -3.29 -11.42 -6.03
C GLY A 35 -2.34 -10.52 -6.79
N ASP A 36 -2.25 -10.70 -8.10
CA ASP A 36 -1.54 -9.77 -8.99
C ASP A 36 -2.21 -9.74 -10.37
N ILE A 37 -2.03 -8.65 -11.11
CA ILE A 37 -2.49 -8.58 -12.51
C ILE A 37 -1.62 -9.46 -13.42
N ASP A 38 -0.36 -9.66 -13.06
CA ASP A 38 0.56 -10.59 -13.72
C ASP A 38 0.38 -12.00 -13.13
N ALA A 39 -0.21 -12.87 -13.95
CA ALA A 39 -0.51 -14.25 -13.57
C ALA A 39 0.74 -15.07 -13.19
N ALA A 40 1.85 -14.86 -13.92
CA ALA A 40 3.10 -15.58 -13.66
C ALA A 40 3.72 -15.16 -12.32
N SER A 41 3.82 -13.86 -12.06
CA SER A 41 4.34 -13.34 -10.79
C SER A 41 3.47 -13.73 -9.57
N ALA A 42 2.14 -13.78 -9.75
CA ALA A 42 1.23 -14.28 -8.72
C ALA A 42 1.48 -15.76 -8.41
N ALA A 43 1.60 -16.59 -9.47
CA ALA A 43 1.86 -18.03 -9.33
C ALA A 43 3.22 -18.31 -8.70
N ASP A 44 4.28 -17.60 -9.12
CA ASP A 44 5.62 -17.74 -8.57
C ASP A 44 5.67 -17.43 -7.07
N THR A 45 5.05 -16.32 -6.67
CA THR A 45 4.97 -15.96 -5.25
C THR A 45 4.16 -16.97 -4.46
N ALA A 46 3.02 -17.41 -4.99
CA ALA A 46 2.18 -18.42 -4.33
C ALA A 46 2.92 -19.75 -4.16
N ALA A 47 3.63 -20.22 -5.19
CA ALA A 47 4.45 -21.44 -5.11
C ALA A 47 5.55 -21.33 -4.05
N MET A 48 6.21 -20.17 -3.96
CA MET A 48 7.27 -19.91 -2.98
C MET A 48 6.77 -20.04 -1.52
N ILE A 49 5.52 -19.64 -1.25
CA ILE A 49 4.98 -19.59 0.12
C ILE A 49 3.96 -20.71 0.44
N GLY A 50 3.67 -21.59 -0.51
CA GLY A 50 2.61 -22.59 -0.36
C GLY A 50 1.20 -22.00 -0.33
N GLY A 51 1.00 -20.84 -0.96
CA GLY A 51 -0.27 -20.11 -1.04
C GLY A 51 -1.07 -20.39 -2.31
N VAL A 52 -2.10 -19.59 -2.55
CA VAL A 52 -2.95 -19.64 -3.74
C VAL A 52 -2.73 -18.39 -4.60
N GLY A 53 -2.24 -18.56 -5.83
CA GLY A 53 -2.04 -17.47 -6.79
C GLY A 53 -3.30 -17.19 -7.61
N VAL A 54 -3.66 -15.93 -7.76
CA VAL A 54 -4.83 -15.48 -8.52
C VAL A 54 -4.45 -14.31 -9.42
N ALA A 55 -4.61 -14.48 -10.73
CA ALA A 55 -4.51 -13.38 -11.68
C ALA A 55 -5.75 -12.49 -11.56
N ALA A 56 -5.61 -11.29 -10.99
CA ALA A 56 -6.74 -10.42 -10.74
C ALA A 56 -6.34 -8.93 -10.82
N ASP A 57 -7.19 -8.15 -11.47
CA ASP A 57 -7.13 -6.69 -11.39
C ASP A 57 -7.80 -6.23 -10.08
N ALA A 58 -6.97 -5.88 -9.09
CA ALA A 58 -7.42 -5.40 -7.78
C ALA A 58 -8.19 -4.07 -7.84
N SER A 59 -8.16 -3.34 -8.96
CA SER A 59 -8.97 -2.13 -9.14
C SER A 59 -10.42 -2.45 -9.53
N SER A 60 -10.70 -3.65 -10.05
CA SER A 60 -12.03 -4.06 -10.48
C SER A 60 -12.81 -4.78 -9.37
N ARG A 61 -14.16 -4.72 -9.45
CA ARG A 61 -15.03 -5.48 -8.54
C ARG A 61 -14.87 -6.98 -8.74
N ASP A 62 -14.77 -7.40 -10.00
CA ASP A 62 -14.66 -8.81 -10.36
C ASP A 62 -13.31 -9.39 -9.91
N GLY A 63 -12.22 -8.62 -10.05
CA GLY A 63 -10.91 -9.04 -9.54
C GLY A 63 -10.90 -9.19 -8.02
N ILE A 64 -11.51 -8.25 -7.28
CA ILE A 64 -11.64 -8.36 -5.82
C ILE A 64 -12.50 -9.57 -5.45
N ALA A 65 -13.61 -9.79 -6.14
CA ALA A 65 -14.47 -10.96 -5.92
C ALA A 65 -13.69 -12.26 -6.15
N ALA A 66 -12.95 -12.37 -7.25
CA ALA A 66 -12.12 -13.54 -7.55
C ALA A 66 -11.11 -13.85 -6.43
N LEU A 67 -10.46 -12.82 -5.87
CA LEU A 67 -9.52 -12.99 -4.76
C LEU A 67 -10.21 -13.51 -3.49
N LEU A 68 -11.36 -12.93 -3.13
CA LEU A 68 -12.13 -13.33 -1.95
C LEU A 68 -12.78 -14.73 -2.12
N ASP A 69 -13.21 -15.06 -3.32
CA ASP A 69 -13.75 -16.39 -3.64
C ASP A 69 -12.66 -17.47 -3.61
N ALA A 70 -11.45 -17.15 -4.06
CA ALA A 70 -10.30 -18.04 -3.92
C ALA A 70 -9.96 -18.28 -2.44
N ALA A 71 -9.96 -17.23 -1.61
CA ALA A 71 -9.72 -17.35 -0.17
C ALA A 71 -10.82 -18.20 0.50
N ARG A 72 -12.09 -17.94 0.15
CA ARG A 72 -13.22 -18.70 0.69
C ARG A 72 -13.19 -20.16 0.24
N GLY A 73 -12.88 -20.43 -1.03
CA GLY A 73 -12.84 -21.79 -1.58
C GLY A 73 -11.69 -22.63 -1.02
N ALA A 74 -10.50 -22.02 -0.84
CA ALA A 74 -9.33 -22.74 -0.35
C ALA A 74 -9.26 -22.82 1.18
N PHE A 75 -9.69 -21.77 1.89
CA PHE A 75 -9.43 -21.59 3.33
C PHE A 75 -10.68 -21.23 4.15
N GLY A 76 -11.83 -21.07 3.52
CA GLY A 76 -13.14 -20.88 4.16
C GLY A 76 -13.51 -19.44 4.51
N ARG A 77 -12.55 -18.49 4.62
CA ARG A 77 -12.78 -17.11 5.05
C ARG A 77 -11.68 -16.17 4.59
N THR A 78 -11.82 -14.89 4.92
CA THR A 78 -10.74 -13.88 4.86
C THR A 78 -10.67 -13.15 6.19
N ASP A 79 -9.48 -13.09 6.82
CA ASP A 79 -9.24 -12.41 8.09
C ASP A 79 -8.41 -11.15 7.92
N ILE A 80 -7.49 -11.14 6.96
CA ILE A 80 -6.60 -10.03 6.68
C ILE A 80 -6.73 -9.67 5.19
N TYR A 81 -6.89 -8.38 4.88
CA TYR A 81 -6.83 -7.88 3.52
C TYR A 81 -5.76 -6.81 3.40
N VAL A 82 -4.73 -7.06 2.61
CA VAL A 82 -3.64 -6.12 2.34
C VAL A 82 -3.89 -5.47 0.96
N ALA A 83 -4.47 -4.29 0.98
CA ALA A 83 -4.68 -3.45 -0.20
C ALA A 83 -3.36 -2.75 -0.57
N ASN A 84 -2.51 -3.46 -1.32
CA ASN A 84 -1.14 -3.02 -1.62
C ASN A 84 -0.92 -2.67 -3.09
N ALA A 85 -1.68 -3.21 -4.03
CA ALA A 85 -1.55 -2.86 -5.45
C ALA A 85 -1.54 -1.35 -5.68
N GLY A 86 -0.60 -0.85 -6.47
CA GLY A 86 -0.46 0.58 -6.71
C GLY A 86 0.49 0.90 -7.85
N ILE A 87 0.34 2.10 -8.42
CA ILE A 87 1.18 2.66 -9.51
C ILE A 87 1.61 4.08 -9.16
N THR A 88 2.65 4.59 -9.83
CA THR A 88 3.13 5.97 -9.67
C THR A 88 2.31 7.00 -10.45
N GLY A 89 1.65 6.58 -11.54
CA GLY A 89 0.97 7.49 -12.46
C GLY A 89 1.94 8.30 -13.32
N GLU A 90 1.42 9.37 -13.91
CA GLU A 90 2.19 10.31 -14.73
C GLU A 90 3.00 11.30 -13.88
N ALA A 91 4.03 11.87 -14.52
CA ALA A 91 4.85 12.93 -13.94
C ALA A 91 4.12 14.28 -13.93
N GLY A 92 4.66 15.21 -13.16
CA GLY A 92 4.17 16.59 -13.09
C GLY A 92 2.73 16.67 -12.60
N LEU A 93 1.92 17.45 -13.31
CA LEU A 93 0.49 17.59 -13.03
C LEU A 93 -0.33 16.42 -13.57
N GLY A 94 0.19 15.74 -14.62
CA GLY A 94 -0.52 14.69 -15.34
C GLY A 94 -1.53 15.29 -16.32
N ASP A 95 -1.27 15.15 -17.61
CA ASP A 95 -2.07 15.84 -18.64
C ASP A 95 -3.22 14.97 -19.17
N ASP A 96 -3.19 13.66 -18.93
CA ASP A 96 -4.21 12.73 -19.42
C ASP A 96 -5.25 12.40 -18.32
N GLU A 97 -6.50 12.76 -18.56
CA GLU A 97 -7.64 12.46 -17.68
C GLU A 97 -7.83 10.93 -17.49
N ALA A 98 -7.58 10.12 -18.52
CA ALA A 98 -7.67 8.67 -18.40
C ALA A 98 -6.56 8.10 -17.51
N ALA A 99 -5.36 8.67 -17.54
CA ALA A 99 -4.29 8.31 -16.63
C ALA A 99 -4.60 8.71 -15.19
N TRP A 100 -5.24 9.87 -14.97
CA TRP A 100 -5.76 10.26 -13.66
C TRP A 100 -6.82 9.30 -13.14
N ASP A 101 -7.81 8.94 -13.96
CA ASP A 101 -8.82 7.95 -13.57
C ASP A 101 -8.19 6.61 -13.22
N ARG A 102 -7.21 6.17 -14.00
CA ARG A 102 -6.51 4.89 -13.75
C ARG A 102 -5.77 4.88 -12.42
N ILE A 103 -5.00 5.92 -12.09
CA ILE A 103 -4.29 5.97 -10.81
C ILE A 103 -5.24 6.09 -9.63
N ILE A 104 -6.34 6.82 -9.76
CA ILE A 104 -7.40 6.90 -8.75
C ILE A 104 -8.07 5.54 -8.56
N ASP A 105 -8.36 4.82 -9.64
CA ASP A 105 -8.96 3.49 -9.56
C ASP A 105 -8.06 2.50 -8.84
N ILE A 106 -6.77 2.48 -9.17
CA ILE A 106 -5.82 1.52 -8.59
C ILE A 106 -5.43 1.93 -7.16
N ASN A 107 -4.99 3.17 -6.95
CA ASN A 107 -4.40 3.59 -5.66
C ASN A 107 -5.43 3.94 -4.58
N LEU A 108 -6.70 4.17 -4.95
CA LEU A 108 -7.75 4.60 -4.02
C LEU A 108 -9.03 3.77 -4.14
N ARG A 109 -9.70 3.75 -5.31
CA ARG A 109 -10.99 3.07 -5.45
C ARG A 109 -10.89 1.57 -5.22
N ALA A 110 -9.74 0.95 -5.54
CA ALA A 110 -9.44 -0.45 -5.20
C ALA A 110 -9.57 -0.71 -3.69
N HIS A 111 -8.95 0.14 -2.86
CA HIS A 111 -9.03 0.03 -1.40
C HIS A 111 -10.47 0.19 -0.90
N ILE A 112 -11.21 1.16 -1.44
CA ILE A 112 -12.62 1.38 -1.10
C ILE A 112 -13.50 0.18 -1.50
N ARG A 113 -13.29 -0.38 -2.70
CA ARG A 113 -14.04 -1.54 -3.20
C ARG A 113 -13.75 -2.77 -2.35
N ALA A 114 -12.49 -3.04 -2.02
CA ALA A 114 -12.09 -4.15 -1.16
C ALA A 114 -12.70 -4.03 0.24
N ALA A 115 -12.61 -2.86 0.87
CA ALA A 115 -13.21 -2.65 2.19
C ALA A 115 -14.74 -2.89 2.16
N LYS A 116 -15.44 -2.38 1.12
CA LYS A 116 -16.88 -2.66 0.96
C LYS A 116 -17.20 -4.15 0.84
N ALA A 117 -16.29 -4.95 0.31
CA ALA A 117 -16.49 -6.38 0.13
C ALA A 117 -16.26 -7.17 1.43
N VAL A 118 -15.27 -6.78 2.26
CA VAL A 118 -14.91 -7.55 3.48
C VAL A 118 -15.61 -7.05 4.74
N MET A 119 -15.90 -5.75 4.86
CA MET A 119 -16.43 -5.14 6.11
C MET A 119 -17.75 -5.75 6.60
N PRO A 120 -18.75 -6.08 5.75
CA PRO A 120 -20.00 -6.65 6.25
C PRO A 120 -19.81 -7.95 7.03
N GLU A 121 -18.99 -8.86 6.50
CA GLU A 121 -18.67 -10.13 7.16
C GLU A 121 -17.85 -9.91 8.44
N TRP A 122 -16.83 -9.04 8.38
CA TRP A 122 -15.96 -8.76 9.49
C TRP A 122 -16.70 -8.10 10.66
N VAL A 123 -17.57 -7.13 10.39
CA VAL A 123 -18.41 -6.49 11.42
C VAL A 123 -19.35 -7.51 12.05
N ALA A 124 -19.98 -8.36 11.27
CA ALA A 124 -20.86 -9.42 11.81
C ALA A 124 -20.11 -10.42 12.70
N ARG A 125 -18.85 -10.69 12.39
CA ARG A 125 -17.97 -11.60 13.13
C ARG A 125 -17.26 -10.91 14.31
N GLY A 126 -17.13 -9.58 14.28
CA GLY A 126 -16.37 -8.81 15.27
C GLY A 126 -14.85 -8.96 15.12
N SER A 127 -14.35 -9.31 13.93
CA SER A 127 -12.91 -9.57 13.70
C SER A 127 -12.52 -9.41 12.25
N GLY A 128 -11.36 -8.78 12.00
CA GLY A 128 -10.71 -8.61 10.70
C GLY A 128 -9.63 -7.55 10.78
N HIS A 129 -8.70 -7.54 9.82
CA HIS A 129 -7.65 -6.52 9.74
C HIS A 129 -7.43 -6.04 8.31
N PHE A 130 -7.56 -4.73 8.08
CA PHE A 130 -7.39 -4.10 6.79
C PHE A 130 -6.09 -3.29 6.74
N VAL A 131 -5.19 -3.62 5.82
CA VAL A 131 -3.96 -2.86 5.60
C VAL A 131 -4.08 -2.04 4.34
N VAL A 132 -3.86 -0.72 4.45
CA VAL A 132 -3.80 0.21 3.32
C VAL A 132 -2.35 0.56 3.04
N SER A 133 -1.83 0.18 1.88
CA SER A 133 -0.51 0.63 1.41
C SER A 133 -0.62 2.04 0.83
N ALA A 134 -0.47 3.04 1.71
CA ALA A 134 -0.34 4.43 1.34
C ALA A 134 1.10 4.75 0.90
N SER A 135 1.72 5.76 1.46
CA SER A 135 3.11 6.20 1.26
C SER A 135 3.41 7.36 2.19
N ALA A 136 4.66 7.65 2.47
CA ALA A 136 5.08 8.94 3.03
C ALA A 136 4.58 10.11 2.17
N ALA A 137 4.41 9.92 0.87
CA ALA A 137 3.78 10.89 -0.04
C ALA A 137 2.35 11.27 0.38
N GLY A 138 1.62 10.39 1.08
CA GLY A 138 0.29 10.66 1.63
C GLY A 138 0.30 11.56 2.87
N LEU A 139 1.45 11.70 3.50
CA LEU A 139 1.65 12.58 4.66
C LEU A 139 2.42 13.86 4.29
N LEU A 140 3.42 13.74 3.40
CA LEU A 140 4.42 14.77 3.12
C LEU A 140 4.29 15.44 1.75
N THR A 141 3.66 14.79 0.78
CA THR A 141 3.62 15.14 -0.64
C THR A 141 4.82 14.59 -1.42
N GLN A 142 4.58 14.08 -2.62
CA GLN A 142 5.62 13.64 -3.55
C GLN A 142 5.97 14.77 -4.52
N LEU A 143 7.25 15.15 -4.61
CA LEU A 143 7.72 16.04 -5.66
C LEU A 143 7.65 15.31 -7.03
N GLY A 144 7.34 16.03 -8.08
CA GLY A 144 7.33 15.53 -9.46
C GLY A 144 6.13 14.66 -9.86
N ALA A 145 5.15 14.39 -8.96
CA ALA A 145 4.01 13.54 -9.29
C ALA A 145 2.75 13.94 -8.50
N ALA A 146 1.94 14.83 -9.07
CA ALA A 146 0.68 15.27 -8.45
C ALA A 146 -0.33 14.13 -8.32
N PRO A 147 -0.56 13.26 -9.35
CA PRO A 147 -1.53 12.18 -9.23
C PRO A 147 -1.19 11.19 -8.10
N TYR A 148 0.09 10.87 -7.94
CA TYR A 148 0.55 10.01 -6.85
C TYR A 148 0.32 10.66 -5.48
N SER A 149 0.70 11.92 -5.32
CA SER A 149 0.50 12.67 -4.07
C SER A 149 -0.97 12.72 -3.66
N VAL A 150 -1.86 13.06 -4.59
CA VAL A 150 -3.30 13.15 -4.34
C VAL A 150 -3.87 11.80 -3.92
N THR A 151 -3.57 10.74 -4.67
CA THR A 151 -4.12 9.41 -4.38
C THR A 151 -3.60 8.84 -3.07
N LYS A 152 -2.32 9.09 -2.71
CA LYS A 152 -1.76 8.62 -1.45
C LYS A 152 -2.26 9.41 -0.23
N HIS A 153 -2.54 10.72 -0.35
CA HIS A 153 -3.25 11.48 0.69
C HIS A 153 -4.68 10.94 0.89
N ALA A 154 -5.38 10.68 -0.21
CA ALA A 154 -6.73 10.11 -0.15
C ALA A 154 -6.74 8.71 0.49
N ALA A 155 -5.72 7.89 0.21
CA ALA A 155 -5.58 6.56 0.84
C ALA A 155 -5.36 6.65 2.36
N VAL A 156 -4.55 7.63 2.84
CA VAL A 156 -4.39 7.89 4.28
C VAL A 156 -5.72 8.30 4.90
N GLY A 157 -6.41 9.30 4.34
CA GLY A 157 -7.72 9.74 4.86
C GLY A 157 -8.78 8.63 4.85
N PHE A 158 -8.74 7.74 3.84
CA PHE A 158 -9.60 6.57 3.80
C PHE A 158 -9.28 5.56 4.91
N ALA A 159 -8.00 5.29 5.16
CA ALA A 159 -7.55 4.41 6.23
C ALA A 159 -7.95 4.95 7.61
N GLU A 160 -7.76 6.25 7.86
CA GLU A 160 -8.19 6.94 9.08
C GLU A 160 -9.70 6.80 9.30
N TRP A 161 -10.49 7.05 8.25
CA TRP A 161 -11.94 6.91 8.33
C TRP A 161 -12.36 5.48 8.67
N LEU A 162 -11.73 4.46 8.06
CA LEU A 162 -12.00 3.05 8.38
C LEU A 162 -11.69 2.72 9.84
N ALA A 163 -10.52 3.15 10.32
CA ALA A 163 -10.09 2.90 11.70
C ALA A 163 -11.05 3.53 12.72
N ILE A 164 -11.47 4.77 12.49
CA ILE A 164 -12.43 5.48 13.35
C ILE A 164 -13.81 4.80 13.28
N ARG A 165 -14.26 4.44 12.08
CA ARG A 165 -15.64 3.93 11.90
C ARG A 165 -15.83 2.51 12.41
N TYR A 166 -14.82 1.65 12.31
CA TYR A 166 -14.95 0.22 12.54
C TYR A 166 -14.12 -0.32 13.72
N GLY A 167 -13.29 0.51 14.36
CA GLY A 167 -12.44 0.10 15.47
C GLY A 167 -13.24 -0.53 16.61
N ASP A 168 -14.33 0.10 17.02
CA ASP A 168 -15.22 -0.42 18.07
C ASP A 168 -15.98 -1.70 17.67
N ASN A 169 -15.96 -2.07 16.40
CA ASN A 169 -16.50 -3.33 15.90
C ASN A 169 -15.47 -4.47 15.87
N GLY A 170 -14.29 -4.28 16.49
CA GLY A 170 -13.24 -5.28 16.54
C GLY A 170 -12.42 -5.39 15.23
N ILE A 171 -12.49 -4.37 14.36
CA ILE A 171 -11.76 -4.35 13.09
C ILE A 171 -10.48 -3.53 13.23
N GLY A 172 -9.33 -4.19 13.04
CA GLY A 172 -8.04 -3.51 12.94
C GLY A 172 -7.83 -2.85 11.58
N VAL A 173 -7.17 -1.70 11.59
CA VAL A 173 -6.75 -1.02 10.36
C VAL A 173 -5.32 -0.54 10.52
N SER A 174 -4.46 -0.83 9.54
CA SER A 174 -3.09 -0.30 9.46
C SER A 174 -2.89 0.49 8.18
N CYS A 175 -2.24 1.65 8.30
CA CYS A 175 -1.88 2.52 7.19
C CYS A 175 -0.36 2.53 7.02
N LEU A 176 0.13 1.84 6.00
CA LEU A 176 1.55 1.74 5.68
C LEU A 176 2.00 2.96 4.88
N CYS A 177 2.95 3.73 5.42
CA CYS A 177 3.46 4.96 4.83
C CYS A 177 5.00 4.93 4.67
N PRO A 178 5.56 4.11 3.77
CA PRO A 178 6.99 4.04 3.52
C PRO A 178 7.49 5.21 2.66
N MET A 179 8.78 5.54 2.78
CA MET A 179 9.53 6.33 1.81
C MET A 179 10.19 5.42 0.77
N GLY A 180 11.51 5.49 0.61
CA GLY A 180 12.26 4.69 -0.34
C GLY A 180 12.31 3.20 0.03
N VAL A 181 11.74 2.34 -0.81
CA VAL A 181 11.82 0.88 -0.68
C VAL A 181 12.33 0.29 -1.98
N ASP A 182 13.33 -0.60 -1.93
CA ASP A 182 13.93 -1.22 -3.10
C ASP A 182 12.95 -2.18 -3.81
N THR A 183 12.16 -1.62 -4.69
CA THR A 183 11.10 -2.31 -5.43
C THR A 183 11.20 -2.03 -6.92
N PRO A 184 10.57 -2.86 -7.78
CA PRO A 184 10.46 -2.54 -9.21
C PRO A 184 9.84 -1.16 -9.48
N LEU A 185 8.89 -0.72 -8.63
CA LEU A 185 8.25 0.59 -8.74
C LEU A 185 9.26 1.74 -8.59
N LEU A 186 10.13 1.70 -7.57
CA LEU A 186 11.15 2.73 -7.35
C LEU A 186 12.24 2.68 -8.41
N ARG A 187 12.69 1.48 -8.77
CA ARG A 187 13.67 1.31 -9.86
C ARG A 187 13.15 1.84 -11.19
N GLY A 188 11.89 1.57 -11.52
CA GLY A 188 11.25 2.12 -12.72
C GLY A 188 11.18 3.64 -12.76
N MET A 189 11.11 4.31 -11.61
CA MET A 189 11.22 5.78 -11.53
C MET A 189 12.65 6.26 -11.82
N SER A 190 13.64 5.62 -11.23
CA SER A 190 15.06 5.99 -11.39
C SER A 190 15.55 5.78 -12.82
N ASP A 191 15.07 4.75 -13.50
CA ASP A 191 15.46 4.37 -14.86
C ASP A 191 14.55 5.00 -15.94
N SER A 192 13.59 5.84 -15.57
CA SER A 192 12.63 6.46 -16.49
C SER A 192 13.33 7.36 -17.53
N PRO A 193 12.91 7.35 -18.82
CA PRO A 193 13.33 8.33 -19.79
C PRO A 193 12.80 9.74 -19.50
N ASP A 194 11.72 9.86 -18.74
CA ASP A 194 11.10 11.12 -18.35
C ASP A 194 11.87 11.78 -17.20
N GLU A 195 12.29 13.04 -17.39
CA GLU A 195 13.09 13.79 -16.41
C GLU A 195 12.30 14.06 -15.11
N GLU A 196 11.03 14.41 -15.20
CA GLU A 196 10.19 14.68 -14.03
C GLU A 196 9.98 13.40 -13.18
N ILE A 197 9.85 12.23 -13.83
CA ILE A 197 9.79 10.94 -13.12
C ILE A 197 11.13 10.65 -12.42
N ARG A 198 12.28 10.90 -13.08
CA ARG A 198 13.59 10.76 -12.42
C ARG A 198 13.77 11.71 -11.25
N VAL A 199 13.30 12.97 -11.37
CA VAL A 199 13.29 13.93 -10.27
C VAL A 199 12.43 13.40 -9.11
N ALA A 200 11.27 12.83 -9.40
CA ALA A 200 10.44 12.20 -8.38
C ALA A 200 11.14 11.03 -7.67
N GLY A 201 11.84 10.16 -8.43
CA GLY A 201 12.66 9.07 -7.89
C GLY A 201 13.82 9.60 -7.04
N SER A 202 14.54 10.62 -7.52
CA SER A 202 15.64 11.28 -6.79
C SER A 202 15.16 11.92 -5.50
N ALA A 203 13.97 12.51 -5.50
CA ALA A 203 13.37 13.07 -4.29
C ALA A 203 13.16 12.02 -3.20
N VAL A 204 12.80 10.80 -3.59
CA VAL A 204 12.63 9.69 -2.65
C VAL A 204 13.96 9.17 -2.13
N THR A 205 14.92 8.90 -3.03
CA THR A 205 16.21 8.29 -2.68
C THR A 205 17.15 9.25 -1.94
N SER A 206 16.97 10.57 -2.10
CA SER A 206 17.75 11.60 -1.39
C SER A 206 17.12 12.02 -0.05
N ALA A 207 15.87 11.66 0.21
CA ALA A 207 15.14 12.04 1.42
C ALA A 207 15.47 11.15 2.62
N GLY A 208 15.97 9.93 2.38
CA GLY A 208 16.29 8.96 3.42
C GLY A 208 16.90 7.67 2.85
N GLU A 209 17.11 6.70 3.69
CA GLU A 209 17.60 5.38 3.31
C GLU A 209 16.59 4.64 2.41
N VAL A 210 17.09 3.90 1.43
CA VAL A 210 16.26 2.94 0.67
C VAL A 210 16.35 1.59 1.35
N ILE A 211 15.27 1.16 1.97
CA ILE A 211 15.20 -0.07 2.75
C ILE A 211 14.69 -1.26 1.93
N SER A 212 14.91 -2.47 2.42
CA SER A 212 14.40 -3.67 1.76
C SER A 212 12.88 -3.84 1.92
N PRO A 213 12.18 -4.46 0.95
CA PRO A 213 10.77 -4.84 1.11
C PRO A 213 10.52 -5.75 2.33
N ASP A 214 11.48 -6.59 2.69
CA ASP A 214 11.36 -7.51 3.83
C ASP A 214 11.34 -6.76 5.17
N THR A 215 12.12 -5.68 5.29
CA THR A 215 12.05 -4.78 6.45
C THR A 215 10.66 -4.17 6.60
N VAL A 216 10.06 -3.72 5.49
CA VAL A 216 8.69 -3.19 5.48
C VAL A 216 7.69 -4.27 5.86
N ALA A 217 7.82 -5.47 5.31
CA ALA A 217 6.92 -6.58 5.58
C ALA A 217 6.91 -6.99 7.06
N ALA A 218 8.08 -7.06 7.71
CA ALA A 218 8.16 -7.35 9.13
C ALA A 218 7.38 -6.33 9.99
N LEU A 219 7.48 -5.04 9.64
CA LEU A 219 6.73 -3.98 10.35
C LEU A 219 5.22 -4.04 10.09
N VAL A 220 4.79 -4.43 8.87
CA VAL A 220 3.37 -4.64 8.57
C VAL A 220 2.80 -5.79 9.39
N VAL A 221 3.51 -6.93 9.44
CA VAL A 221 3.12 -8.09 10.25
C VAL A 221 3.03 -7.70 11.74
N GLN A 222 4.03 -7.02 12.26
CA GLN A 222 4.01 -6.54 13.65
C GLN A 222 2.83 -5.59 13.91
N ALA A 223 2.53 -4.68 12.98
CA ALA A 223 1.40 -3.76 13.11
C ALA A 223 0.05 -4.49 13.13
N ILE A 224 -0.11 -5.57 12.36
CA ILE A 224 -1.31 -6.41 12.39
C ILE A 224 -1.46 -7.08 13.76
N VAL A 225 -0.36 -7.63 14.30
CA VAL A 225 -0.36 -8.28 15.63
C VAL A 225 -0.74 -7.27 16.73
N ASP A 226 -0.09 -6.11 16.74
CA ASP A 226 -0.24 -5.10 17.79
C ASP A 226 -1.50 -4.22 17.63
N GLY A 227 -2.14 -4.24 16.45
CA GLY A 227 -3.23 -3.32 16.13
C GLY A 227 -2.75 -1.88 15.88
N THR A 228 -1.49 -1.69 15.45
CA THR A 228 -0.92 -0.37 15.18
C THR A 228 -1.51 0.23 13.91
N PHE A 229 -2.04 1.46 14.01
CA PHE A 229 -2.63 2.14 12.84
C PHE A 229 -1.57 2.67 11.88
N LEU A 230 -0.65 3.54 12.33
CA LEU A 230 0.30 4.21 11.45
C LEU A 230 1.63 3.45 11.42
N VAL A 231 1.94 2.83 10.29
CA VAL A 231 3.16 2.05 10.07
C VAL A 231 4.16 2.90 9.29
N LEU A 232 5.23 3.32 9.96
CA LEU A 232 6.28 4.17 9.41
C LEU A 232 7.61 3.41 9.39
N PRO A 233 7.96 2.75 8.27
CA PRO A 233 9.25 2.06 8.13
C PRO A 233 10.46 3.00 8.23
N HIS A 234 10.22 4.30 7.98
CA HIS A 234 11.22 5.38 8.07
C HIS A 234 10.80 6.32 9.22
N PRO A 235 11.44 6.23 10.39
CA PRO A 235 11.03 6.98 11.59
C PRO A 235 11.03 8.49 11.41
N GLU A 236 11.90 9.02 10.54
CA GLU A 236 11.99 10.45 10.22
C GLU A 236 10.70 11.02 9.60
N VAL A 237 9.89 10.19 8.95
CA VAL A 237 8.59 10.61 8.38
C VAL A 237 7.70 11.24 9.43
N LEU A 238 7.66 10.70 10.65
CA LEU A 238 6.85 11.26 11.73
C LEU A 238 7.33 12.65 12.14
N THR A 239 8.64 12.86 12.20
CA THR A 239 9.22 14.16 12.51
C THR A 239 8.89 15.18 11.42
N MET A 240 9.06 14.80 10.15
CA MET A 240 8.70 15.64 9.00
C MET A 240 7.21 15.99 8.99
N TYR A 241 6.34 15.02 9.26
CA TYR A 241 4.91 15.22 9.30
C TYR A 241 4.48 16.19 10.42
N ARG A 242 5.08 16.08 11.60
CA ARG A 242 4.87 17.03 12.70
C ARG A 242 5.34 18.44 12.32
N GLN A 243 6.49 18.58 11.66
CA GLN A 243 6.99 19.86 11.17
C GLN A 243 6.05 20.47 10.13
N LYS A 244 5.54 19.68 9.19
CA LYS A 244 4.53 20.12 8.22
C LYS A 244 3.29 20.64 8.91
N GLY A 245 2.74 19.90 9.89
CA GLY A 245 1.54 20.29 10.63
C GLY A 245 1.73 21.51 11.52
N ALA A 246 2.94 21.73 12.03
CA ALA A 246 3.26 22.86 12.90
C ALA A 246 3.36 24.20 12.14
N ASP A 247 3.87 24.18 10.89
CA ASP A 247 4.07 25.39 10.08
C ASP A 247 4.05 25.03 8.58
N TYR A 248 2.88 25.13 7.96
CA TYR A 248 2.68 24.81 6.55
C TYR A 248 3.45 25.73 5.60
N GLU A 249 3.53 27.02 5.90
CA GLU A 249 4.21 27.98 5.04
C GLU A 249 5.73 27.71 5.01
N ARG A 250 6.30 27.47 6.17
CA ARG A 250 7.71 27.09 6.31
C ARG A 250 8.00 25.76 5.60
N TRP A 251 7.09 24.78 5.73
CA TRP A 251 7.21 23.49 5.07
C TRP A 251 7.20 23.64 3.54
N ILE A 252 6.21 24.33 2.99
CA ILE A 252 6.09 24.56 1.54
C ILE A 252 7.32 25.30 1.01
N ALA A 253 7.77 26.35 1.71
CA ALA A 253 9.00 27.06 1.33
C ALA A 253 10.23 26.15 1.36
N GLY A 254 10.32 25.22 2.31
CA GLY A 254 11.35 24.18 2.40
C GLY A 254 11.31 23.23 1.21
N MET A 255 10.14 22.70 0.89
CA MET A 255 9.94 21.77 -0.23
C MET A 255 10.25 22.42 -1.58
N ARG A 256 9.92 23.71 -1.76
CA ARG A 256 10.31 24.48 -2.95
C ARG A 256 11.82 24.64 -3.07
N ARG A 257 12.54 24.82 -1.96
CA ARG A 257 14.04 24.85 -1.99
C ARG A 257 14.59 23.47 -2.34
N TYR A 258 14.08 22.41 -1.71
CA TYR A 258 14.49 21.03 -1.99
C TYR A 258 14.26 20.66 -3.46
N GLN A 259 13.10 20.97 -4.01
CA GLN A 259 12.81 20.72 -5.44
C GLN A 259 13.85 21.37 -6.37
N ARG A 260 14.35 22.58 -6.03
CA ARG A 260 15.40 23.24 -6.83
C ARG A 260 16.75 22.53 -6.77
N THR A 261 17.04 21.76 -5.73
CA THR A 261 18.30 20.99 -5.63
C THR A 261 18.26 19.68 -6.40
N LEU A 262 17.09 19.22 -6.84
CA LEU A 262 16.90 17.98 -7.58
C LEU A 262 16.91 18.18 -9.11
N ARG A 263 16.87 19.42 -9.55
CA ARG A 263 16.99 19.85 -10.96
C ARG A 263 18.39 20.39 -11.22
#